data_cbbaad90e3a53ff90364f74f08177945
#
_entry.id   cbbaad90e3a53ff90364f74f08177945
#
_cell.length_a   1.000
_cell.length_b   1.000
_cell.length_c   1.000
_cell.angle_alpha   90.00
_cell.angle_beta   90.00
_cell.angle_gamma   90.00
#
_symmetry.space_group_name_H-M   'P 1'
#
loop_
_entity.id
_entity.type
_entity.pdbx_description
1 polymer ?
#
loop_
_entity_poly.entity_id
_entity_poly.type
_entity_poly.pdbx_seq_one_letter_code
_entity_poly.pdbx_strand_id
1 'polypeptide(L)'
;FLFGFIDNLKGTTIPAILKDVGFNYSKGGTIIFSEYTGFFLATFFAGLLADLLGKKFSLVLAGLCLILGVIGYASSSHLAMFVAFIFLIGLGLGSLELSGSNIISGIHEQHKGRYMNLLNAFYGIGSIITPILAGHFLNIGFSFRTIYRYSLFVIVPITVYFIVMRYPRDTAPDEAEKKIDFKDLIQIISQKD
;
A
#
# COMPACT_ATOMS: atom_id res chain seq x y z
N PHE A 1 7.82 3.06 -7.07
CA PHE A 1 8.91 3.22 -6.11
C PHE A 1 8.40 3.13 -4.66
N LEU A 2 7.47 4.03 -4.23
CA LEU A 2 6.96 4.09 -2.86
C LEU A 2 6.46 2.73 -2.35
N PHE A 3 5.71 2.00 -3.15
CA PHE A 3 5.23 0.67 -2.82
C PHE A 3 6.39 -0.28 -2.52
N GLY A 4 7.36 -0.43 -3.43
CA GLY A 4 8.53 -1.29 -3.21
C GLY A 4 9.42 -0.84 -2.04
N PHE A 5 9.46 0.47 -1.78
CA PHE A 5 10.21 1.02 -0.65
C PHE A 5 9.58 0.62 0.69
N ILE A 6 8.28 0.80 0.88
CA ILE A 6 7.61 0.51 2.16
C ILE A 6 7.45 -1.00 2.37
N ASP A 7 7.05 -1.74 1.35
CA ASP A 7 6.82 -3.19 1.43
C ASP A 7 8.07 -3.93 1.90
N ASN A 8 9.26 -3.52 1.47
CA ASN A 8 10.51 -4.21 1.79
C ASN A 8 11.18 -3.75 3.10
N LEU A 9 10.66 -2.72 3.78
CA LEU A 9 11.17 -2.33 5.10
C LEU A 9 11.04 -3.44 6.13
N LYS A 10 9.92 -4.17 6.14
CA LYS A 10 9.63 -5.22 7.12
C LYS A 10 10.65 -6.36 7.10
N GLY A 11 11.06 -6.79 5.91
CA GLY A 11 12.00 -7.90 5.78
C GLY A 11 13.29 -7.70 6.56
N THR A 12 13.81 -6.48 6.53
CA THR A 12 15.05 -6.12 7.24
C THR A 12 14.82 -5.75 8.70
N THR A 13 13.67 -5.15 9.03
CA THR A 13 13.40 -4.58 10.36
C THR A 13 12.75 -5.56 11.32
N ILE A 14 12.03 -6.59 10.86
CA ILE A 14 11.37 -7.57 11.74
C ILE A 14 12.33 -8.22 12.74
N PRO A 15 13.53 -8.73 12.37
CA PRO A 15 14.44 -9.28 13.35
C PRO A 15 14.83 -8.29 14.46
N ALA A 16 15.03 -7.01 14.09
CA ALA A 16 15.32 -5.95 15.05
C ALA A 16 14.12 -5.65 15.97
N ILE A 17 12.91 -5.68 15.45
CA ILE A 17 11.67 -5.52 16.23
C ILE A 17 11.50 -6.65 17.22
N LEU A 18 11.68 -7.89 16.79
CA LEU A 18 11.56 -9.07 17.67
C LEU A 18 12.53 -8.99 18.84
N LYS A 19 13.77 -8.56 18.56
CA LYS A 19 14.80 -8.39 19.59
C LYS A 19 14.48 -7.23 20.55
N ASP A 20 14.04 -6.08 20.02
CA ASP A 20 13.77 -4.87 20.81
C ASP A 20 12.57 -5.03 21.76
N VAL A 21 11.51 -5.69 21.28
CA VAL A 21 10.26 -5.84 22.02
C VAL A 21 10.17 -7.19 22.76
N GLY A 22 11.13 -8.07 22.57
CA GLY A 22 11.14 -9.40 23.19
C GLY A 22 10.06 -10.34 22.61
N PHE A 23 9.74 -10.22 21.31
CA PHE A 23 8.78 -11.09 20.65
C PHE A 23 9.47 -12.33 20.06
N ASN A 24 8.73 -13.44 20.01
CA ASN A 24 9.16 -14.65 19.33
C ASN A 24 8.79 -14.60 17.81
N TYR A 25 9.32 -15.55 17.04
CA TYR A 25 9.07 -15.64 15.60
C TYR A 25 7.58 -15.83 15.25
N SER A 26 6.80 -16.51 16.10
CA SER A 26 5.36 -16.66 15.89
C SER A 26 4.64 -15.30 15.86
N LYS A 27 4.98 -14.39 16.79
CA LYS A 27 4.47 -13.02 16.80
C LYS A 27 4.93 -12.24 15.58
N GLY A 28 6.16 -12.46 15.11
CA GLY A 28 6.65 -11.90 13.85
C GLY A 28 5.82 -12.35 12.64
N GLY A 29 5.50 -13.65 12.59
CA GLY A 29 4.60 -14.19 11.56
C GLY A 29 3.21 -13.58 11.61
N THR A 30 2.63 -13.36 12.81
CA THR A 30 1.34 -12.69 12.98
C THR A 30 1.37 -11.25 12.44
N ILE A 31 2.46 -10.52 12.68
CA ILE A 31 2.64 -9.15 12.15
C ILE A 31 2.64 -9.18 10.62
N ILE A 32 3.45 -10.05 10.01
CA ILE A 32 3.52 -10.17 8.55
C ILE A 32 2.16 -10.60 7.95
N PHE A 33 1.51 -11.57 8.56
CA PHE A 33 0.18 -12.05 8.14
C PHE A 33 -0.86 -10.93 8.16
N SER A 34 -0.83 -10.09 9.19
CA SER A 34 -1.74 -8.95 9.30
C SER A 34 -1.56 -7.94 8.16
N GLU A 35 -0.31 -7.64 7.77
CA GLU A 35 -0.04 -6.76 6.63
C GLU A 35 -0.62 -7.31 5.33
N TYR A 36 -0.34 -8.58 5.03
CA TYR A 36 -0.87 -9.20 3.82
C TYR A 36 -2.39 -9.33 3.83
N THR A 37 -3.01 -9.49 5.02
CA THR A 37 -4.46 -9.45 5.16
C THR A 37 -5.01 -8.07 4.80
N GLY A 38 -4.39 -7.00 5.31
CA GLY A 38 -4.74 -5.62 4.94
C GLY A 38 -4.56 -5.36 3.45
N PHE A 39 -3.44 -5.79 2.89
CA PHE A 39 -3.15 -5.69 1.46
C PHE A 39 -4.20 -6.41 0.60
N PHE A 40 -4.51 -7.67 0.94
CA PHE A 40 -5.52 -8.46 0.23
C PHE A 40 -6.90 -7.79 0.27
N LEU A 41 -7.34 -7.34 1.45
CA LEU A 41 -8.62 -6.65 1.58
C LEU A 41 -8.64 -5.35 0.78
N ALA A 42 -7.54 -4.59 0.80
CA ALA A 42 -7.45 -3.37 0.01
C ALA A 42 -7.52 -3.64 -1.49
N THR A 43 -6.80 -4.64 -2.00
CA THR A 43 -6.85 -4.97 -3.43
C THR A 43 -8.22 -5.45 -3.86
N PHE A 44 -8.96 -6.13 -2.97
CA PHE A 44 -10.33 -6.55 -3.25
C PHE A 44 -11.32 -5.38 -3.29
N PHE A 45 -11.21 -4.43 -2.34
CA PHE A 45 -12.15 -3.32 -2.22
C PHE A 45 -11.70 -2.03 -2.92
N ALA A 46 -10.41 -1.87 -3.22
CA ALA A 46 -9.91 -0.63 -3.81
C ALA A 46 -10.42 -0.37 -5.23
N GLY A 47 -10.73 -1.41 -6.00
CA GLY A 47 -11.41 -1.28 -7.27
C GLY A 47 -12.77 -0.61 -7.09
N LEU A 48 -13.60 -1.16 -6.20
CA LEU A 48 -14.90 -0.60 -5.86
C LEU A 48 -14.80 0.84 -5.31
N LEU A 49 -13.82 1.11 -4.45
CA LEU A 49 -13.60 2.46 -3.93
C LEU A 49 -13.18 3.44 -5.04
N ALA A 50 -12.30 3.02 -5.94
CA ALA A 50 -11.87 3.85 -7.07
C ALA A 50 -13.01 4.18 -8.02
N ASP A 51 -13.95 3.24 -8.23
CA ASP A 51 -15.13 3.42 -9.07
C ASP A 51 -16.18 4.34 -8.40
N LEU A 52 -16.36 4.21 -7.08
CA LEU A 52 -17.35 4.98 -6.32
C LEU A 52 -16.87 6.39 -5.94
N LEU A 53 -15.61 6.52 -5.51
CA LEU A 53 -15.05 7.75 -4.92
C LEU A 53 -14.01 8.43 -5.82
N GLY A 54 -13.64 7.77 -6.91
CA GLY A 54 -12.64 8.23 -7.87
C GLY A 54 -11.21 7.81 -7.53
N LYS A 55 -10.41 7.63 -8.59
CA LYS A 55 -9.02 7.15 -8.52
C LYS A 55 -8.12 8.05 -7.66
N LYS A 56 -8.34 9.38 -7.71
CA LYS A 56 -7.59 10.34 -6.88
C LYS A 56 -7.83 10.13 -5.39
N PHE A 57 -9.10 9.98 -5.01
CA PHE A 57 -9.45 9.76 -3.61
C PHE A 57 -8.82 8.49 -3.06
N SER A 58 -8.84 7.40 -3.84
CA SER A 58 -8.22 6.14 -3.47
C SER A 58 -6.70 6.26 -3.23
N LEU A 59 -5.98 7.00 -4.09
CA LEU A 59 -4.54 7.27 -3.90
C LEU A 59 -4.24 8.12 -2.66
N VAL A 60 -5.03 9.15 -2.42
CA VAL A 60 -4.87 10.01 -1.23
C VAL A 60 -5.14 9.21 0.03
N LEU A 61 -6.20 8.40 0.04
CA LEU A 61 -6.52 7.51 1.15
C LEU A 61 -5.39 6.50 1.41
N ALA A 62 -4.83 5.91 0.36
CA ALA A 62 -3.68 5.03 0.46
C ALA A 62 -2.49 5.72 1.14
N GLY A 63 -2.15 6.93 0.72
CA GLY A 63 -1.09 7.72 1.33
C GLY A 63 -1.35 8.05 2.81
N LEU A 64 -2.58 8.41 3.16
CA LEU A 64 -2.97 8.66 4.56
C LEU A 64 -2.89 7.39 5.41
N CYS A 65 -3.34 6.24 4.90
CA CYS A 65 -3.19 4.94 5.58
C CYS A 65 -1.71 4.61 5.82
N LEU A 66 -0.82 4.87 4.84
CA LEU A 66 0.61 4.67 5.01
C LEU A 66 1.20 5.60 6.07
N ILE A 67 0.87 6.89 6.06
CA ILE A 67 1.36 7.86 7.06
C ILE A 67 0.93 7.45 8.47
N LEU A 68 -0.37 7.22 8.69
CA LEU A 68 -0.91 6.85 9.98
C LEU A 68 -0.39 5.48 10.44
N GLY A 69 -0.34 4.52 9.52
CA GLY A 69 0.19 3.20 9.76
C GLY A 69 1.65 3.23 10.21
N VAL A 70 2.50 3.96 9.50
CA VAL A 70 3.94 4.08 9.82
C VAL A 70 4.16 4.81 11.15
N ILE A 71 3.45 5.90 11.42
CA ILE A 71 3.55 6.62 12.71
C ILE A 71 3.15 5.70 13.85
N GLY A 72 2.02 5.01 13.73
CA GLY A 72 1.52 4.10 14.75
C GLY A 72 2.44 2.88 14.92
N TYR A 73 2.92 2.28 13.82
CA TYR A 73 3.85 1.15 13.86
C TYR A 73 5.17 1.49 14.54
N ALA A 74 5.76 2.65 14.23
CA ALA A 74 6.97 3.14 14.86
C ALA A 74 6.79 3.45 16.37
N SER A 75 5.56 3.71 16.81
CA SER A 75 5.22 4.02 18.20
C SER A 75 4.69 2.81 18.97
N SER A 76 4.57 1.66 18.31
CA SER A 76 3.99 0.44 18.91
C SER A 76 4.87 -0.17 19.98
N SER A 77 4.24 -0.64 21.07
CA SER A 77 4.89 -1.33 22.18
C SER A 77 4.30 -2.72 22.44
N HIS A 78 3.08 -2.98 22.02
CA HIS A 78 2.36 -4.24 22.23
C HIS A 78 1.98 -4.88 20.91
N LEU A 79 1.88 -6.20 20.88
CA LEU A 79 1.57 -6.97 19.67
C LEU A 79 0.32 -6.46 18.95
N ALA A 80 -0.75 -6.16 19.70
CA ALA A 80 -2.00 -5.67 19.10
C ALA A 80 -1.81 -4.36 18.33
N MET A 81 -0.97 -3.44 18.83
CA MET A 81 -0.64 -2.19 18.11
C MET A 81 0.17 -2.48 16.84
N PHE A 82 1.18 -3.35 16.91
CA PHE A 82 1.94 -3.76 15.73
C PHE A 82 1.01 -4.35 14.66
N VAL A 83 0.14 -5.27 15.04
CA VAL A 83 -0.83 -5.91 14.15
C VAL A 83 -1.80 -4.89 13.53
N ALA A 84 -2.36 -3.97 14.32
CA ALA A 84 -3.30 -2.97 13.84
C ALA A 84 -2.65 -1.97 12.86
N PHE A 85 -1.47 -1.46 13.18
CA PHE A 85 -0.83 -0.46 12.34
C PHE A 85 -0.16 -1.05 11.11
N ILE A 86 0.37 -2.28 11.17
CA ILE A 86 0.88 -2.95 9.98
C ILE A 86 -0.26 -3.36 9.04
N PHE A 87 -1.43 -3.73 9.57
CA PHE A 87 -2.64 -3.93 8.79
C PHE A 87 -3.03 -2.66 8.03
N LEU A 88 -2.95 -1.50 8.69
CA LEU A 88 -3.23 -0.21 8.06
C LEU A 88 -2.20 0.13 6.97
N ILE A 89 -0.92 -0.23 7.17
CA ILE A 89 0.11 -0.13 6.13
C ILE A 89 -0.27 -1.04 4.95
N GLY A 90 -0.68 -2.27 5.21
CA GLY A 90 -1.14 -3.21 4.18
C GLY A 90 -2.31 -2.67 3.36
N LEU A 91 -3.33 -2.07 4.02
CA LEU A 91 -4.42 -1.39 3.34
C LEU A 91 -3.92 -0.27 2.43
N GLY A 92 -2.97 0.55 2.90
CA GLY A 92 -2.36 1.61 2.12
C GLY A 92 -1.60 1.08 0.90
N LEU A 93 -0.80 0.02 1.08
CA LEU A 93 -0.02 -0.59 0.00
C LEU A 93 -0.90 -1.19 -1.09
N GLY A 94 -1.93 -1.98 -0.73
CA GLY A 94 -2.84 -2.59 -1.69
C GLY A 94 -3.65 -1.54 -2.47
N SER A 95 -4.13 -0.49 -1.78
CA SER A 95 -4.83 0.62 -2.43
C SER A 95 -3.91 1.40 -3.37
N LEU A 96 -2.65 1.63 -2.98
CA LEU A 96 -1.65 2.33 -3.78
C LEU A 96 -1.31 1.56 -5.07
N GLU A 97 -1.12 0.24 -4.96
CA GLU A 97 -0.79 -0.62 -6.10
C GLU A 97 -1.92 -0.65 -7.12
N LEU A 98 -3.14 -0.94 -6.68
CA LEU A 98 -4.28 -1.06 -7.58
C LEU A 98 -4.63 0.29 -8.22
N SER A 99 -4.70 1.36 -7.42
CA SER A 99 -5.02 2.69 -7.94
C SER A 99 -3.95 3.22 -8.88
N GLY A 100 -2.67 2.98 -8.57
CA GLY A 100 -1.55 3.35 -9.43
C GLY A 100 -1.57 2.61 -10.77
N SER A 101 -1.81 1.31 -10.73
CA SER A 101 -1.92 0.46 -11.92
C SER A 101 -3.11 0.86 -12.80
N ASN A 102 -4.27 1.15 -12.20
CA ASN A 102 -5.47 1.59 -12.91
C ASN A 102 -5.29 2.95 -13.59
N ILE A 103 -4.63 3.90 -12.91
CA ILE A 103 -4.35 5.22 -13.49
C ILE A 103 -3.40 5.11 -14.68
N ILE A 104 -2.30 4.38 -14.53
CA ILE A 104 -1.31 4.20 -15.60
C ILE A 104 -1.93 3.48 -16.79
N SER A 105 -2.74 2.46 -16.55
CA SER A 105 -3.45 1.72 -17.60
C SER A 105 -4.45 2.59 -18.35
N GLY A 106 -5.16 3.48 -17.67
CA GLY A 106 -6.14 4.36 -18.29
C GLY A 106 -5.52 5.53 -19.09
N ILE A 107 -4.37 6.06 -18.64
CA ILE A 107 -3.69 7.16 -19.35
C ILE A 107 -2.96 6.67 -20.62
N HIS A 108 -2.47 5.44 -20.63
CA HIS A 108 -1.60 4.91 -21.67
C HIS A 108 -2.16 3.64 -22.32
N GLU A 109 -3.40 3.68 -22.82
CA GLU A 109 -4.08 2.50 -23.38
C GLU A 109 -3.30 1.83 -24.52
N GLN A 110 -2.72 2.62 -25.44
CA GLN A 110 -1.97 2.09 -26.60
C GLN A 110 -0.66 1.41 -26.23
N HIS A 111 -0.04 1.76 -25.09
CA HIS A 111 1.25 1.23 -24.66
C HIS A 111 1.22 0.71 -23.22
N LYS A 112 0.07 0.21 -22.78
CA LYS A 112 -0.19 -0.25 -21.41
C LYS A 112 0.91 -1.14 -20.86
N GLY A 113 1.35 -2.16 -21.63
CA GLY A 113 2.39 -3.10 -21.20
C GLY A 113 3.73 -2.42 -20.89
N ARG A 114 4.15 -1.44 -21.71
CA ARG A 114 5.39 -0.70 -21.50
C ARG A 114 5.38 0.10 -20.19
N TYR A 115 4.29 0.80 -19.91
CA TYR A 115 4.18 1.62 -18.70
C TYR A 115 3.96 0.78 -17.43
N MET A 116 3.28 -0.36 -17.54
CA MET A 116 3.19 -1.32 -16.44
C MET A 116 4.55 -1.94 -16.12
N ASN A 117 5.35 -2.29 -17.12
CA ASN A 117 6.72 -2.76 -16.90
C ASN A 117 7.60 -1.67 -16.25
N LEU A 118 7.42 -0.40 -16.63
CA LEU A 118 8.12 0.72 -16.01
C LEU A 118 7.71 0.90 -14.53
N LEU A 119 6.41 0.77 -14.22
CA LEU A 119 5.90 0.78 -12.85
C LEU A 119 6.57 -0.30 -12.00
N ASN A 120 6.63 -1.54 -12.54
CA ASN A 120 7.27 -2.68 -11.88
C ASN A 120 8.80 -2.49 -11.73
N ALA A 121 9.46 -1.87 -12.71
CA ALA A 121 10.87 -1.53 -12.59
C ALA A 121 11.13 -0.55 -11.42
N PHE A 122 10.29 0.49 -11.26
CA PHE A 122 10.37 1.39 -10.11
C PHE A 122 10.04 0.70 -8.77
N TYR A 123 9.14 -0.30 -8.78
CA TYR A 123 8.94 -1.16 -7.61
C TYR A 123 10.24 -1.91 -7.28
N GLY A 124 10.86 -2.55 -8.27
CA GLY A 124 12.12 -3.28 -8.10
C GLY A 124 13.27 -2.40 -7.57
N ILE A 125 13.39 -1.17 -8.05
CA ILE A 125 14.38 -0.20 -7.53
C ILE A 125 14.12 0.05 -6.03
N GLY A 126 12.88 0.30 -5.63
CA GLY A 126 12.51 0.48 -4.23
C GLY A 126 12.83 -0.75 -3.38
N SER A 127 12.52 -1.94 -3.88
CA SER A 127 12.74 -3.20 -3.17
C SER A 127 14.22 -3.57 -2.98
N ILE A 128 15.11 -3.09 -3.85
CA ILE A 128 16.57 -3.26 -3.70
C ILE A 128 17.16 -2.22 -2.76
N ILE A 129 16.80 -0.96 -2.93
CA ILE A 129 17.38 0.15 -2.15
C ILE A 129 16.99 0.04 -0.67
N THR A 130 15.75 -0.33 -0.37
CA THR A 130 15.23 -0.31 0.99
C THR A 130 15.95 -1.25 1.95
N PRO A 131 16.17 -2.54 1.65
CA PRO A 131 16.92 -3.42 2.55
C PRO A 131 18.36 -2.95 2.78
N ILE A 132 18.99 -2.39 1.73
CA ILE A 132 20.37 -1.87 1.82
C ILE A 132 20.42 -0.69 2.80
N LEU A 133 19.54 0.29 2.64
CA LEU A 133 19.48 1.46 3.52
C LEU A 133 19.06 1.07 4.94
N ALA A 134 18.01 0.28 5.09
CA ALA A 134 17.53 -0.15 6.40
C ALA A 134 18.58 -0.98 7.14
N GLY A 135 19.24 -1.92 6.45
CA GLY A 135 20.33 -2.71 7.01
C GLY A 135 21.51 -1.85 7.43
N HIS A 136 21.91 -0.88 6.61
CA HIS A 136 22.96 0.07 6.95
C HIS A 136 22.61 0.88 8.20
N PHE A 137 21.42 1.44 8.29
CA PHE A 137 20.98 2.22 9.46
C PHE A 137 20.90 1.35 10.73
N LEU A 138 20.43 0.12 10.64
CA LEU A 138 20.44 -0.81 11.77
C LEU A 138 21.89 -1.11 12.24
N ASN A 139 22.82 -1.30 11.32
CA ASN A 139 24.23 -1.60 11.63
C ASN A 139 24.96 -0.45 12.34
N ILE A 140 24.62 0.81 12.02
CA ILE A 140 25.16 1.99 12.70
C ILE A 140 24.40 2.37 13.97
N GLY A 141 23.46 1.51 14.42
CA GLY A 141 22.80 1.62 15.72
C GLY A 141 21.47 2.37 15.73
N PHE A 142 20.88 2.72 14.58
CA PHE A 142 19.53 3.26 14.57
C PHE A 142 18.50 2.19 14.94
N SER A 143 17.49 2.59 15.71
CA SER A 143 16.37 1.70 16.01
C SER A 143 15.44 1.56 14.79
N PHE A 144 14.71 0.45 14.69
CA PHE A 144 13.69 0.28 13.66
C PHE A 144 12.64 1.41 13.69
N ARG A 145 12.33 1.95 14.89
CA ARG A 145 11.41 3.09 15.06
C ARG A 145 11.89 4.31 14.30
N THR A 146 13.19 4.60 14.37
CA THR A 146 13.81 5.71 13.66
C THR A 146 13.75 5.52 12.14
N ILE A 147 13.98 4.30 11.66
CA ILE A 147 13.92 3.96 10.24
C ILE A 147 12.51 4.18 9.70
N TYR A 148 11.47 3.69 10.41
CA TYR A 148 10.08 3.93 10.01
C TYR A 148 9.71 5.42 10.07
N ARG A 149 10.19 6.18 11.04
CA ARG A 149 9.97 7.65 11.06
C ARG A 149 10.65 8.33 9.88
N TYR A 150 11.85 7.92 9.51
CA TYR A 150 12.55 8.47 8.34
C TYR A 150 11.84 8.12 7.03
N SER A 151 11.17 6.98 6.93
CA SER A 151 10.38 6.67 5.73
C SER A 151 9.25 7.69 5.48
N LEU A 152 8.79 8.43 6.50
CA LEU A 152 7.83 9.51 6.34
C LEU A 152 8.35 10.66 5.45
N PHE A 153 9.67 10.90 5.41
CA PHE A 153 10.26 11.88 4.49
C PHE A 153 10.05 11.51 3.01
N VAL A 154 9.76 10.25 2.72
CA VAL A 154 9.42 9.77 1.38
C VAL A 154 7.89 9.72 1.20
N ILE A 155 7.17 9.19 2.18
CA ILE A 155 5.71 8.97 2.10
C ILE A 155 4.96 10.31 2.04
N VAL A 156 5.30 11.25 2.93
CA VAL A 156 4.55 12.51 3.06
C VAL A 156 4.62 13.37 1.80
N PRO A 157 5.81 13.65 1.21
CA PRO A 157 5.86 14.43 -0.03
C PRO A 157 5.10 13.78 -1.19
N ILE A 158 5.17 12.46 -1.32
CA ILE A 158 4.44 11.74 -2.37
C ILE A 158 2.93 11.80 -2.11
N THR A 159 2.48 11.69 -0.87
CA THR A 159 1.06 11.84 -0.52
C THR A 159 0.57 13.26 -0.80
N VAL A 160 1.36 14.28 -0.44
CA VAL A 160 1.06 15.68 -0.78
C VAL A 160 1.00 15.87 -2.29
N TYR A 161 1.91 15.26 -3.05
CA TYR A 161 1.87 15.27 -4.51
C TYR A 161 0.56 14.68 -5.03
N PHE A 162 0.08 13.55 -4.47
CA PHE A 162 -1.22 12.97 -4.84
C PHE A 162 -2.40 13.91 -4.56
N ILE A 163 -2.34 14.71 -3.49
CA ILE A 163 -3.37 15.69 -3.16
C ILE A 163 -3.39 16.84 -4.20
N VAL A 164 -2.22 17.37 -4.53
CA VAL A 164 -2.07 18.56 -5.39
C VAL A 164 -2.21 18.23 -6.87
N MET A 165 -1.82 17.02 -7.28
CA MET A 165 -1.86 16.60 -8.68
C MET A 165 -3.28 16.69 -9.25
N ARG A 166 -3.40 17.31 -10.42
CA ARG A 166 -4.64 17.29 -11.21
C ARG A 166 -4.70 15.99 -11.99
N TYR A 167 -5.67 15.17 -11.68
CA TYR A 167 -5.96 13.99 -12.48
C TYR A 167 -6.76 14.40 -13.71
N PRO A 168 -6.54 13.78 -14.88
CA PRO A 168 -7.45 13.90 -15.99
C PRO A 168 -8.85 13.56 -15.44
N ARG A 169 -9.84 14.42 -15.72
CA ARG A 169 -11.23 14.03 -15.48
C ARG A 169 -11.41 12.73 -16.23
N ASP A 170 -11.88 11.71 -15.54
CA ASP A 170 -12.39 10.54 -16.23
C ASP A 170 -13.39 11.10 -17.24
N THR A 171 -13.06 11.07 -18.53
CA THR A 171 -14.06 11.17 -19.57
C THR A 171 -15.02 10.09 -19.18
N ALA A 172 -16.26 10.50 -18.88
CA ALA A 172 -17.30 9.58 -18.46
C ALA A 172 -17.21 8.32 -19.32
N PRO A 173 -17.27 7.12 -18.73
CA PRO A 173 -17.27 5.91 -19.53
C PRO A 173 -18.32 6.11 -20.62
N ASP A 174 -17.96 5.86 -21.89
CA ASP A 174 -18.95 5.68 -22.93
C ASP A 174 -20.05 4.79 -22.35
N GLU A 175 -21.30 5.11 -22.59
CA GLU A 175 -22.51 4.50 -22.01
C GLU A 175 -22.59 2.96 -22.05
N ALA A 176 -21.51 2.29 -22.43
CA ALA A 176 -21.36 0.83 -22.54
C ALA A 176 -20.79 0.13 -21.29
N GLU A 177 -20.13 0.81 -20.37
CA GLU A 177 -19.83 0.21 -19.06
C GLU A 177 -21.02 0.41 -18.12
N LYS A 178 -22.00 -0.51 -18.23
CA LYS A 178 -23.06 -0.68 -17.26
C LYS A 178 -22.45 -0.61 -15.86
N LYS A 179 -22.80 0.42 -15.09
CA LYS A 179 -22.65 0.39 -13.63
C LYS A 179 -23.20 -0.95 -13.19
N ILE A 180 -22.34 -1.83 -12.71
CA ILE A 180 -22.76 -3.08 -12.06
C ILE A 180 -23.51 -2.59 -10.82
N ASP A 181 -24.85 -2.57 -10.93
CA ASP A 181 -25.70 -2.27 -9.77
C ASP A 181 -25.48 -3.40 -8.78
N PHE A 182 -25.33 -3.03 -7.50
CA PHE A 182 -25.19 -4.01 -6.42
C PHE A 182 -26.31 -5.07 -6.42
N LYS A 183 -27.45 -4.73 -7.05
CA LYS A 183 -28.55 -5.64 -7.32
C LYS A 183 -28.23 -6.72 -8.35
N ASP A 184 -27.45 -6.38 -9.39
CA ASP A 184 -27.05 -7.35 -10.42
C ASP A 184 -26.08 -8.40 -9.85
N LEU A 185 -25.16 -7.98 -8.94
CA LEU A 185 -24.29 -8.92 -8.20
C LEU A 185 -25.07 -9.88 -7.31
N ILE A 186 -26.08 -9.38 -6.58
CA ILE A 186 -26.94 -10.22 -5.74
C ILE A 186 -27.76 -11.18 -6.59
N GLN A 187 -28.22 -10.74 -7.76
CA GLN A 187 -29.01 -11.56 -8.69
C GLN A 187 -28.19 -12.69 -9.33
N ILE A 188 -26.91 -12.42 -9.67
CA ILE A 188 -25.97 -13.43 -10.18
C ILE A 188 -25.65 -14.48 -9.12
N ILE A 189 -25.51 -14.08 -7.85
CA ILE A 189 -25.25 -15.00 -6.72
C ILE A 189 -26.50 -15.81 -6.38
N SER A 190 -27.69 -15.23 -6.55
CA SER A 190 -28.98 -15.87 -6.26
C SER A 190 -29.48 -16.80 -7.38
N GLN A 191 -28.90 -16.80 -8.56
CA GLN A 191 -29.30 -17.65 -9.70
C GLN A 191 -28.57 -19.01 -9.74
N LYS A 192 -27.86 -19.39 -8.67
CA LYS A 192 -27.17 -20.67 -8.58
C LYS A 192 -27.98 -21.63 -7.70
N ASP A 193 -29.13 -22.08 -8.25
CA ASP A 193 -29.83 -23.33 -7.90
C ASP A 193 -30.29 -24.02 -9.20
#